data_64533e03b61463f86558f8088c8c36b3
#
_entry.id   64533e03b61463f86558f8088c8c36b3
#
_cell.length_a   1.000
_cell.length_b   1.000
_cell.length_c   1.000
_cell.angle_alpha   90.00
_cell.angle_beta   90.00
_cell.angle_gamma   90.00
#
_symmetry.space_group_name_H-M   'P 1'
#
loop_
_entity.id
_entity.type
_entity.pdbx_description
1 polymer ?
#
loop_
_entity_poly.entity_id
_entity_poly.type
_entity_poly.pdbx_seq_one_letter_code
_entity_poly.pdbx_strand_id
1 'polypeptide(L)'
;MKKINNISNKILFLFIAFIIYFLAWPVPIEPTSWESPRDTRTDAEYSLNKKLKDIRIFWDNDGHTGPEDIVLKNNKIYVGYDSGVIMSNDGIFSNTKGRPLGMAFDSEENLIIADAVRGLISIDRDGKVKTLSTKSDSDNIPFKFVDDLDIANDGKIYFSDASSKYGYGSDRLELFEHTPNGRLLVYDPATKETTTLLNDLYFANGVALSTDESFVLVNETCMYRIQKYWLKGEKAGTSEVFIDNLPGFPDNVSSNKEGIFWVALFNPRNNFVEMSSNKPFLRKIVLRLPELLQPQPVRHSFVLGLDESGKIVHNLQYQSNKAYSPITSVKQYENHLYFGSLTHPGWGKIKVPK
;
A
#
# COMPACT_ATOMS: atom_id res chain seq x y z
N MET A 1 -0.63 -24.05 -56.46
CA MET A 1 -0.64 -24.92 -55.26
C MET A 1 0.58 -24.75 -54.33
N LYS A 2 1.87 -24.78 -54.81
CA LYS A 2 3.05 -24.63 -53.93
C LYS A 2 3.12 -23.31 -53.13
N LYS A 3 2.62 -22.17 -53.61
CA LYS A 3 2.63 -20.87 -52.92
C LYS A 3 1.64 -20.82 -51.74
N ILE A 4 0.47 -21.47 -51.89
CA ILE A 4 -0.57 -21.52 -50.84
C ILE A 4 -0.11 -22.38 -49.66
N ASN A 5 0.53 -23.53 -49.93
CA ASN A 5 1.10 -24.40 -48.90
C ASN A 5 2.22 -23.70 -48.07
N ASN A 6 3.01 -22.82 -48.71
CA ASN A 6 4.09 -22.12 -48.04
C ASN A 6 3.57 -21.00 -47.12
N ILE A 7 2.45 -20.35 -47.44
CA ILE A 7 1.78 -19.38 -46.58
C ILE A 7 1.13 -20.09 -45.40
N SER A 8 0.44 -21.21 -45.60
CA SER A 8 -0.18 -22.02 -44.55
C SER A 8 0.84 -22.52 -43.57
N ASN A 9 1.99 -23.00 -44.02
CA ASN A 9 3.07 -23.47 -43.11
C ASN A 9 3.69 -22.33 -42.29
N LYS A 10 3.82 -21.14 -42.87
CA LYS A 10 4.31 -19.96 -42.11
C LYS A 10 3.32 -19.53 -41.06
N ILE A 11 2.03 -19.52 -41.34
CA ILE A 11 0.97 -19.19 -40.37
C ILE A 11 0.96 -20.24 -39.25
N LEU A 12 1.06 -21.52 -39.57
CA LEU A 12 1.12 -22.58 -38.59
C LEU A 12 2.36 -22.44 -37.69
N PHE A 13 3.53 -22.15 -38.27
CA PHE A 13 4.75 -21.92 -37.50
C PHE A 13 4.63 -20.74 -36.53
N LEU A 14 4.08 -19.60 -37.00
CA LEU A 14 3.85 -18.43 -36.16
C LEU A 14 2.84 -18.72 -35.04
N PHE A 15 1.80 -19.50 -35.34
CA PHE A 15 0.84 -19.94 -34.35
C PHE A 15 1.46 -20.85 -33.26
N ILE A 16 2.28 -21.80 -33.66
CA ILE A 16 3.02 -22.67 -32.75
C ILE A 16 4.02 -21.86 -31.91
N ALA A 17 4.76 -20.94 -32.52
CA ALA A 17 5.69 -20.05 -31.81
C ALA A 17 4.95 -19.17 -30.77
N PHE A 18 3.77 -18.67 -31.13
CA PHE A 18 2.91 -17.92 -30.23
C PHE A 18 2.43 -18.77 -29.05
N ILE A 19 2.00 -20.00 -29.29
CA ILE A 19 1.61 -20.93 -28.22
C ILE A 19 2.82 -21.22 -27.31
N ILE A 20 3.98 -21.50 -27.86
CA ILE A 20 5.20 -21.76 -27.08
C ILE A 20 5.56 -20.55 -26.22
N TYR A 21 5.46 -19.33 -26.76
CA TYR A 21 5.68 -18.10 -25.99
C TYR A 21 4.74 -18.03 -24.76
N PHE A 22 3.43 -18.19 -24.97
CA PHE A 22 2.48 -18.10 -23.85
C PHE A 22 2.57 -19.25 -22.84
N LEU A 23 3.01 -20.42 -23.26
CA LEU A 23 3.10 -21.58 -22.37
C LEU A 23 4.45 -21.69 -21.67
N ALA A 24 5.55 -21.30 -22.32
CA ALA A 24 6.89 -21.66 -21.89
C ALA A 24 7.87 -20.48 -21.71
N TRP A 25 7.57 -19.28 -22.21
CA TRP A 25 8.49 -18.16 -22.05
C TRP A 25 8.71 -17.83 -20.57
N PRO A 26 9.96 -17.68 -20.10
CA PRO A 26 10.25 -17.39 -18.69
C PRO A 26 9.59 -16.09 -18.22
N VAL A 27 9.08 -16.09 -17.01
CA VAL A 27 8.62 -14.90 -16.27
C VAL A 27 9.35 -14.82 -14.93
N PRO A 28 9.57 -13.62 -14.38
CA PRO A 28 10.39 -13.43 -13.19
C PRO A 28 9.66 -13.75 -11.87
N ILE A 29 8.67 -14.64 -11.91
CA ILE A 29 7.89 -15.04 -10.73
C ILE A 29 7.68 -16.54 -10.66
N GLU A 30 7.55 -17.05 -9.43
CA GLU A 30 7.12 -18.43 -9.12
C GLU A 30 5.83 -18.38 -8.29
N PRO A 31 4.66 -18.18 -8.94
CA PRO A 31 3.41 -17.93 -8.25
C PRO A 31 2.97 -19.15 -7.44
N THR A 32 2.56 -18.89 -6.19
CA THR A 32 2.03 -19.91 -5.29
C THR A 32 0.52 -20.04 -5.43
N SER A 33 -0.02 -21.24 -5.23
CA SER A 33 -1.47 -21.44 -5.12
C SER A 33 -1.94 -21.00 -3.73
N TRP A 34 -3.06 -20.29 -3.69
CA TRP A 34 -3.71 -19.89 -2.45
C TRP A 34 -5.23 -19.98 -2.59
N GLU A 35 -5.92 -20.07 -1.47
CA GLU A 35 -7.38 -20.07 -1.44
C GLU A 35 -7.86 -18.63 -1.22
N SER A 36 -8.53 -18.08 -2.24
CA SER A 36 -9.12 -16.75 -2.13
C SER A 36 -10.22 -16.76 -1.09
N PRO A 37 -10.20 -15.85 -0.11
CA PRO A 37 -11.26 -15.80 0.89
C PRO A 37 -12.61 -15.39 0.26
N ARG A 38 -13.72 -15.61 0.97
CA ARG A 38 -15.06 -15.27 0.49
C ARG A 38 -15.15 -13.86 -0.05
N ASP A 39 -15.74 -13.68 -1.22
CA ASP A 39 -15.99 -12.37 -1.80
C ASP A 39 -17.10 -11.64 -1.04
N THR A 40 -16.76 -10.50 -0.46
CA THR A 40 -17.66 -9.67 0.37
C THR A 40 -18.15 -8.42 -0.34
N ARG A 41 -17.75 -8.19 -1.59
CA ARG A 41 -18.10 -6.95 -2.33
C ARG A 41 -19.60 -6.67 -2.43
N THR A 42 -20.42 -7.71 -2.31
CA THR A 42 -21.89 -7.61 -2.38
C THR A 42 -22.56 -7.58 -1.02
N ASP A 43 -21.81 -7.65 0.07
CA ASP A 43 -22.37 -7.61 1.42
C ASP A 43 -22.95 -6.22 1.73
N ALA A 44 -24.02 -6.17 2.51
CA ALA A 44 -24.76 -4.93 2.77
C ALA A 44 -23.89 -3.83 3.39
N GLU A 45 -22.93 -4.20 4.24
CA GLU A 45 -22.00 -3.26 4.91
C GLU A 45 -21.06 -2.55 3.92
N TYR A 46 -20.79 -3.15 2.75
CA TYR A 46 -19.97 -2.59 1.68
C TYR A 46 -20.80 -2.00 0.53
N SER A 47 -22.10 -1.76 0.75
CA SER A 47 -22.97 -1.20 -0.28
C SER A 47 -22.42 0.06 -0.89
N LEU A 48 -22.47 0.15 -2.22
CA LEU A 48 -22.01 1.30 -3.00
C LEU A 48 -22.74 2.57 -2.58
N ASN A 49 -21.99 3.65 -2.50
CA ASN A 49 -22.54 4.96 -2.18
C ASN A 49 -21.79 6.08 -2.94
N LYS A 50 -22.06 7.34 -2.60
CA LYS A 50 -21.44 8.50 -3.25
C LYS A 50 -20.82 9.46 -2.24
N LYS A 51 -20.46 8.98 -1.05
CA LYS A 51 -19.93 9.81 0.04
C LYS A 51 -18.60 10.48 -0.29
N LEU A 52 -17.80 9.90 -1.22
CA LEU A 52 -16.55 10.48 -1.69
C LEU A 52 -16.66 11.23 -3.04
N LYS A 53 -17.89 11.55 -3.49
CA LYS A 53 -18.11 12.26 -4.76
C LYS A 53 -17.47 13.66 -4.78
N ASP A 54 -17.49 14.35 -3.65
CA ASP A 54 -17.16 15.77 -3.57
C ASP A 54 -15.74 15.99 -2.99
N ILE A 55 -14.84 15.04 -3.18
CA ILE A 55 -13.42 15.23 -2.86
C ILE A 55 -12.88 16.41 -3.65
N ARG A 56 -12.37 17.42 -2.92
CA ARG A 56 -11.64 18.53 -3.52
C ARG A 56 -10.19 18.11 -3.77
N ILE A 57 -9.73 18.29 -5.00
CA ILE A 57 -8.38 17.93 -5.43
C ILE A 57 -7.48 19.17 -5.41
N PHE A 58 -6.29 19.01 -4.87
CA PHE A 58 -5.23 20.01 -4.81
C PHE A 58 -4.08 19.54 -5.69
N TRP A 59 -3.79 20.32 -6.72
CA TRP A 59 -2.75 20.02 -7.71
C TRP A 59 -1.43 20.63 -7.28
N ASP A 60 -0.36 19.94 -7.56
CA ASP A 60 0.97 20.53 -7.52
C ASP A 60 1.20 21.36 -8.79
N ASN A 61 1.68 22.59 -8.61
CA ASN A 61 1.94 23.51 -9.73
C ASN A 61 3.22 23.18 -10.49
N ASP A 62 4.14 22.44 -9.86
CA ASP A 62 5.43 22.06 -10.43
C ASP A 62 5.37 20.74 -11.23
N GLY A 63 4.19 20.13 -11.29
CA GLY A 63 3.92 18.94 -12.10
C GLY A 63 4.35 17.62 -11.47
N HIS A 64 4.59 17.59 -10.15
CA HIS A 64 4.81 16.34 -9.43
C HIS A 64 3.54 15.48 -9.39
N THR A 65 3.71 14.18 -9.38
CA THR A 65 2.62 13.18 -9.37
C THR A 65 2.79 12.19 -8.22
N GLY A 66 1.76 11.40 -7.97
CA GLY A 66 1.80 10.35 -6.95
C GLY A 66 2.00 10.88 -5.54
N PRO A 67 1.16 11.84 -5.05
CA PRO A 67 1.19 12.30 -3.66
C PRO A 67 0.69 11.17 -2.75
N GLU A 68 1.61 10.30 -2.32
CA GLU A 68 1.25 9.06 -1.61
C GLU A 68 0.71 9.33 -0.22
N ASP A 69 1.39 10.18 0.55
CA ASP A 69 0.97 10.50 1.90
C ASP A 69 1.00 11.99 2.17
N ILE A 70 0.11 12.40 3.07
CA ILE A 70 -0.08 13.79 3.49
C ILE A 70 -0.03 13.86 5.00
N VAL A 71 0.85 14.69 5.53
CA VAL A 71 0.93 14.95 6.97
C VAL A 71 0.82 16.43 7.28
N LEU A 72 0.17 16.74 8.39
CA LEU A 72 -0.03 18.10 8.86
C LEU A 72 0.76 18.31 10.16
N LYS A 73 1.50 19.42 10.22
CA LYS A 73 2.18 19.87 11.44
C LYS A 73 2.15 21.40 11.48
N ASN A 74 1.72 21.96 12.62
CA ASN A 74 1.71 23.41 12.84
C ASN A 74 1.01 24.19 11.71
N ASN A 75 -0.15 23.73 11.26
CA ASN A 75 -0.92 24.26 10.13
C ASN A 75 -0.21 24.20 8.76
N LYS A 76 0.91 23.51 8.65
CA LYS A 76 1.55 23.22 7.39
C LYS A 76 1.21 21.82 6.91
N ILE A 77 1.00 21.69 5.62
CA ILE A 77 0.77 20.42 4.93
C ILE A 77 2.09 20.01 4.29
N TYR A 78 2.49 18.77 4.49
CA TYR A 78 3.63 18.15 3.81
C TYR A 78 3.12 16.99 2.97
N VAL A 79 3.58 16.92 1.73
CA VAL A 79 3.14 15.94 0.74
C VAL A 79 4.36 15.29 0.10
N GLY A 80 4.45 13.97 0.15
CA GLY A 80 5.51 13.19 -0.50
C GLY A 80 5.12 12.78 -1.90
N TYR A 81 5.96 13.06 -2.91
CA TYR A 81 5.69 12.79 -4.31
C TYR A 81 6.59 11.68 -4.89
N ASP A 82 6.14 11.11 -6.00
CA ASP A 82 6.83 10.05 -6.76
C ASP A 82 8.30 10.40 -7.12
N SER A 83 8.55 11.67 -7.39
CA SER A 83 9.89 12.19 -7.68
C SER A 83 10.88 12.21 -6.50
N GLY A 84 10.45 11.80 -5.31
CA GLY A 84 11.22 11.92 -4.06
C GLY A 84 11.10 13.30 -3.40
N VAL A 85 10.42 14.25 -4.03
CA VAL A 85 10.21 15.59 -3.49
C VAL A 85 9.18 15.55 -2.36
N ILE A 86 9.49 16.26 -1.27
CA ILE A 86 8.56 16.60 -0.21
C ILE A 86 8.21 18.08 -0.36
N MET A 87 6.94 18.34 -0.68
CA MET A 87 6.41 19.70 -0.74
C MET A 87 5.80 20.12 0.58
N SER A 88 5.93 21.40 0.91
CA SER A 88 5.16 22.04 1.98
C SER A 88 4.37 23.23 1.41
N ASN A 89 3.55 23.89 2.25
CA ASN A 89 2.86 25.12 1.85
C ASN A 89 3.84 26.23 1.40
N ASP A 90 5.09 26.17 1.85
CA ASP A 90 6.10 27.20 1.57
C ASP A 90 6.98 26.84 0.33
N GLY A 91 6.70 25.73 -0.35
CA GLY A 91 7.47 25.22 -1.47
C GLY A 91 8.16 23.89 -1.16
N ILE A 92 9.23 23.57 -1.90
CA ILE A 92 10.00 22.34 -1.69
C ILE A 92 10.63 22.36 -0.30
N PHE A 93 10.26 21.40 0.53
CA PHE A 93 10.85 21.21 1.85
C PHE A 93 12.13 20.38 1.78
N SER A 94 12.11 19.27 1.03
CA SER A 94 13.26 18.38 0.88
C SER A 94 13.12 17.49 -0.35
N ASN A 95 14.15 16.69 -0.63
CA ASN A 95 14.09 15.64 -1.64
C ASN A 95 14.83 14.40 -1.12
N THR A 96 14.10 13.29 -0.96
CA THR A 96 14.64 12.02 -0.50
C THR A 96 15.55 11.36 -1.53
N LYS A 97 15.38 11.67 -2.81
CA LYS A 97 15.97 10.98 -3.96
C LYS A 97 15.58 9.48 -3.99
N GLY A 98 14.46 9.15 -3.40
CA GLY A 98 13.85 7.83 -3.36
C GLY A 98 12.37 7.92 -3.70
N ARG A 99 11.56 7.14 -3.02
CA ARG A 99 10.10 7.15 -3.10
C ARG A 99 9.51 7.27 -1.69
N PRO A 100 9.22 8.48 -1.20
CA PRO A 100 8.53 8.66 0.07
C PRO A 100 7.11 8.11 -0.03
N LEU A 101 6.75 7.25 0.89
CA LEU A 101 5.41 6.67 1.05
C LEU A 101 4.86 7.14 2.40
N GLY A 102 4.75 6.28 3.43
CA GLY A 102 4.26 6.70 4.74
C GLY A 102 5.13 7.75 5.41
N MET A 103 4.51 8.73 6.07
CA MET A 103 5.19 9.84 6.74
C MET A 103 4.55 10.17 8.09
N ALA A 104 5.37 10.51 9.10
CA ALA A 104 4.92 11.03 10.38
C ALA A 104 6.00 11.95 11.00
N PHE A 105 5.57 12.89 11.84
CA PHE A 105 6.52 13.71 12.61
C PHE A 105 6.81 13.06 13.97
N ASP A 106 8.09 13.00 14.34
CA ASP A 106 8.52 12.61 15.67
C ASP A 106 8.33 13.76 16.70
N SER A 107 8.66 13.49 17.96
CA SER A 107 8.57 14.48 19.05
C SER A 107 9.59 15.62 18.92
N GLU A 108 10.68 15.42 18.17
CA GLU A 108 11.71 16.43 17.87
C GLU A 108 11.39 17.26 16.62
N GLU A 109 10.21 17.02 16.01
CA GLU A 109 9.74 17.63 14.78
C GLU A 109 10.55 17.26 13.54
N ASN A 110 11.26 16.13 13.55
CA ASN A 110 11.80 15.54 12.34
C ASN A 110 10.66 14.81 11.59
N LEU A 111 10.66 14.92 10.26
CA LEU A 111 9.76 14.15 9.41
C LEU A 111 10.37 12.77 9.17
N ILE A 112 9.76 11.74 9.75
CA ILE A 112 10.15 10.34 9.55
C ILE A 112 9.40 9.82 8.34
N ILE A 113 10.10 9.10 7.47
CA ILE A 113 9.58 8.63 6.21
C ILE A 113 9.92 7.15 6.01
N ALA A 114 8.91 6.38 5.66
CA ALA A 114 9.04 5.09 5.02
C ALA A 114 9.33 5.35 3.53
N ASP A 115 10.57 5.17 3.11
CA ASP A 115 10.96 5.40 1.72
C ASP A 115 11.23 4.04 1.04
N ALA A 116 10.44 3.73 0.02
CA ALA A 116 10.47 2.43 -0.66
C ALA A 116 11.83 2.09 -1.31
N VAL A 117 12.68 3.11 -1.51
CA VAL A 117 14.01 2.93 -2.14
C VAL A 117 15.14 3.05 -1.11
N ARG A 118 14.95 3.94 -0.12
CA ARG A 118 16.01 4.31 0.82
C ARG A 118 15.90 3.66 2.21
N GLY A 119 14.78 3.00 2.48
CA GLY A 119 14.49 2.44 3.79
C GLY A 119 13.84 3.45 4.75
N LEU A 120 14.06 3.31 6.04
CA LEU A 120 13.57 4.26 7.04
C LEU A 120 14.51 5.45 7.13
N ILE A 121 13.98 6.66 6.89
CA ILE A 121 14.76 7.90 6.86
C ILE A 121 14.12 8.99 7.75
N SER A 122 14.90 9.97 8.13
CA SER A 122 14.47 11.17 8.85
C SER A 122 14.88 12.41 8.09
N ILE A 123 14.04 13.43 8.09
CA ILE A 123 14.34 14.76 7.56
C ILE A 123 14.20 15.77 8.71
N ASP A 124 15.28 16.49 9.01
CA ASP A 124 15.26 17.52 10.03
C ASP A 124 14.54 18.82 9.57
N ARG A 125 14.42 19.79 10.48
CA ARG A 125 13.71 21.07 10.21
C ARG A 125 14.33 21.88 9.08
N ASP A 126 15.61 21.64 8.79
CA ASP A 126 16.36 22.32 7.71
C ASP A 126 16.26 21.56 6.37
N GLY A 127 15.49 20.45 6.33
CA GLY A 127 15.29 19.64 5.13
C GLY A 127 16.42 18.65 4.87
N LYS A 128 17.34 18.43 5.81
CA LYS A 128 18.46 17.49 5.64
C LYS A 128 18.01 16.06 5.90
N VAL A 129 18.25 15.20 4.91
CA VAL A 129 17.90 13.78 4.96
C VAL A 129 18.99 12.96 5.67
N LYS A 130 18.55 12.10 6.60
CA LYS A 130 19.38 11.11 7.30
C LYS A 130 18.75 9.72 7.20
N THR A 131 19.51 8.71 6.86
CA THR A 131 19.06 7.32 6.93
C THR A 131 19.09 6.83 8.39
N LEU A 132 17.99 6.26 8.86
CA LEU A 132 17.87 5.64 10.17
C LEU A 132 18.17 4.14 10.10
N SER A 133 17.54 3.42 9.15
CA SER A 133 17.71 1.98 8.98
C SER A 133 17.49 1.55 7.54
N THR A 134 18.22 0.50 7.11
CA THR A 134 18.11 -0.13 5.79
C THR A 134 17.96 -1.64 5.83
N LYS A 135 17.97 -2.20 7.04
CA LYS A 135 17.82 -3.65 7.29
C LYS A 135 17.26 -3.89 8.69
N SER A 136 16.73 -5.06 8.90
CA SER A 136 16.47 -5.56 10.25
C SER A 136 17.78 -6.08 10.89
N ASP A 137 18.05 -5.67 12.11
CA ASP A 137 19.23 -6.11 12.86
C ASP A 137 19.00 -7.49 13.50
N SER A 138 17.75 -7.84 13.79
CA SER A 138 17.41 -9.13 14.40
C SER A 138 17.59 -10.34 13.48
N ASP A 139 17.42 -10.16 12.16
CA ASP A 139 17.54 -11.23 11.16
C ASP A 139 18.55 -10.90 10.06
N ASN A 140 19.12 -9.69 10.07
CA ASN A 140 20.07 -9.17 9.09
C ASN A 140 19.56 -9.14 7.64
N ILE A 141 18.22 -9.06 7.45
CA ILE A 141 17.59 -9.00 6.11
C ILE A 141 17.43 -7.53 5.70
N PRO A 142 17.99 -7.12 4.54
CA PRO A 142 17.79 -5.77 4.00
C PRO A 142 16.32 -5.48 3.67
N PHE A 143 15.92 -4.21 3.77
CA PHE A 143 14.64 -3.76 3.25
C PHE A 143 14.71 -3.60 1.74
N LYS A 144 13.58 -3.85 1.08
CA LYS A 144 13.44 -3.59 -0.34
C LYS A 144 12.26 -2.69 -0.68
N PHE A 145 11.27 -2.63 0.21
CA PHE A 145 10.07 -1.82 -0.03
C PHE A 145 9.45 -1.36 1.30
N VAL A 146 10.13 -0.43 1.99
CA VAL A 146 9.57 0.18 3.20
C VAL A 146 8.38 1.05 2.80
N ASP A 147 7.20 0.79 3.40
CA ASP A 147 5.92 1.29 2.87
C ASP A 147 5.26 2.32 3.79
N ASP A 148 4.86 1.94 5.00
CA ASP A 148 4.15 2.82 5.91
C ASP A 148 4.72 2.77 7.33
N LEU A 149 4.39 3.77 8.15
CA LEU A 149 4.87 3.86 9.54
C LEU A 149 3.89 4.59 10.47
N ASP A 150 3.95 4.27 11.75
CA ASP A 150 3.42 5.09 12.85
C ASP A 150 4.43 5.16 14.00
N ILE A 151 4.38 6.24 14.79
CA ILE A 151 5.35 6.54 15.84
C ILE A 151 4.66 6.51 17.20
N ALA A 152 5.18 5.69 18.10
CA ALA A 152 4.70 5.59 19.48
C ALA A 152 5.18 6.78 20.35
N ASN A 153 4.49 7.01 21.45
CA ASN A 153 4.83 8.08 22.42
C ASN A 153 6.23 7.91 23.05
N ASP A 154 6.77 6.69 23.07
CA ASP A 154 8.15 6.40 23.54
C ASP A 154 9.20 6.64 22.44
N GLY A 155 8.78 7.07 21.27
CA GLY A 155 9.62 7.37 20.11
C GLY A 155 9.94 6.18 19.21
N LYS A 156 9.50 4.96 19.55
CA LYS A 156 9.66 3.80 18.67
C LYS A 156 8.85 3.98 17.39
N ILE A 157 9.44 3.58 16.28
CA ILE A 157 8.85 3.69 14.95
C ILE A 157 8.47 2.28 14.50
N TYR A 158 7.17 2.04 14.40
CA TYR A 158 6.62 0.81 13.82
C TYR A 158 6.41 1.02 12.33
N PHE A 159 6.89 0.11 11.50
CA PHE A 159 6.82 0.28 10.06
C PHE A 159 6.76 -1.06 9.32
N SER A 160 6.34 -1.03 8.08
CA SER A 160 6.26 -2.18 7.20
C SER A 160 7.40 -2.19 6.19
N ASP A 161 7.84 -3.39 5.81
CA ASP A 161 8.58 -3.68 4.59
C ASP A 161 7.69 -4.59 3.76
N ALA A 162 7.07 -4.04 2.72
CA ALA A 162 6.03 -4.72 1.95
C ALA A 162 6.53 -6.00 1.30
N SER A 163 7.81 -6.02 0.92
CA SER A 163 8.46 -7.20 0.39
C SER A 163 9.96 -7.18 0.64
N SER A 164 10.49 -8.26 1.19
CA SER A 164 11.95 -8.50 1.25
C SER A 164 12.53 -9.03 -0.07
N LYS A 165 11.67 -9.35 -1.05
CA LYS A 165 12.05 -9.91 -2.35
C LYS A 165 12.01 -8.88 -3.46
N TYR A 166 10.92 -8.14 -3.60
CA TYR A 166 10.67 -7.18 -4.67
C TYR A 166 10.79 -5.74 -4.16
N GLY A 167 11.55 -4.91 -4.87
CA GLY A 167 11.66 -3.48 -4.59
C GLY A 167 10.64 -2.65 -5.35
N TYR A 168 10.64 -1.34 -5.09
CA TYR A 168 9.79 -0.36 -5.76
C TYR A 168 9.86 -0.49 -7.28
N GLY A 169 8.68 -0.42 -7.93
CA GLY A 169 8.52 -0.66 -9.36
C GLY A 169 8.40 -2.14 -9.76
N SER A 170 8.48 -3.05 -8.78
CA SER A 170 8.27 -4.49 -8.97
C SER A 170 7.12 -5.03 -8.10
N ASP A 171 6.37 -4.16 -7.44
CA ASP A 171 5.20 -4.42 -6.58
C ASP A 171 4.16 -5.29 -7.28
N ARG A 172 3.97 -5.08 -8.57
CA ARG A 172 3.08 -5.90 -9.38
C ARG A 172 3.51 -7.37 -9.44
N LEU A 173 4.81 -7.65 -9.45
CA LEU A 173 5.33 -9.02 -9.43
C LEU A 173 4.98 -9.70 -8.10
N GLU A 174 5.05 -8.97 -6.97
CA GLU A 174 4.64 -9.46 -5.66
C GLU A 174 3.16 -9.89 -5.65
N LEU A 175 2.27 -9.03 -6.18
CA LEU A 175 0.83 -9.33 -6.30
C LEU A 175 0.57 -10.59 -7.14
N PHE A 176 1.30 -10.77 -8.24
CA PHE A 176 1.16 -11.93 -9.12
C PHE A 176 1.81 -13.19 -8.57
N GLU A 177 2.90 -13.07 -7.83
CA GLU A 177 3.56 -14.22 -7.21
C GLU A 177 2.78 -14.72 -6.00
N HIS A 178 2.31 -13.81 -5.17
CA HIS A 178 1.54 -14.08 -3.96
C HIS A 178 2.31 -14.98 -3.00
N THR A 179 3.48 -14.51 -2.57
CA THR A 179 4.34 -15.15 -1.56
C THR A 179 4.48 -14.25 -0.33
N PRO A 180 4.71 -14.82 0.87
CA PRO A 180 4.72 -14.05 2.12
C PRO A 180 6.09 -13.41 2.37
N ASN A 181 6.42 -12.36 1.64
CA ASN A 181 7.71 -11.68 1.74
C ASN A 181 7.66 -10.40 2.61
N GLY A 182 6.48 -10.01 3.10
CA GLY A 182 6.29 -8.81 3.88
C GLY A 182 6.60 -8.98 5.36
N ARG A 183 6.90 -7.86 6.04
CA ARG A 183 7.28 -7.83 7.46
C ARG A 183 6.71 -6.60 8.16
N LEU A 184 6.39 -6.76 9.46
CA LEU A 184 6.21 -5.66 10.40
C LEU A 184 7.46 -5.52 11.26
N LEU A 185 8.00 -4.31 11.40
CA LEU A 185 9.24 -4.03 12.10
C LEU A 185 9.05 -2.89 13.10
N VAL A 186 10.00 -2.82 14.05
CA VAL A 186 10.14 -1.68 14.96
C VAL A 186 11.58 -1.18 14.96
N TYR A 187 11.77 0.13 14.79
CA TYR A 187 13.04 0.82 15.01
C TYR A 187 12.99 1.51 16.36
N ASP A 188 14.01 1.25 17.20
CA ASP A 188 14.19 1.90 18.49
C ASP A 188 15.25 3.02 18.36
N PRO A 189 14.87 4.30 18.50
CA PRO A 189 15.82 5.41 18.37
C PRO A 189 16.88 5.46 19.48
N ALA A 190 16.64 4.82 20.64
CA ALA A 190 17.58 4.79 21.74
C ALA A 190 18.75 3.84 21.47
N THR A 191 18.48 2.66 20.91
CA THR A 191 19.50 1.66 20.53
C THR A 191 19.97 1.83 19.10
N LYS A 192 19.15 2.46 18.24
CA LYS A 192 19.30 2.56 16.78
C LYS A 192 19.25 1.20 16.08
N GLU A 193 18.55 0.26 16.68
CA GLU A 193 18.36 -1.09 16.15
C GLU A 193 16.96 -1.27 15.60
N THR A 194 16.84 -2.10 14.58
CA THR A 194 15.57 -2.50 13.98
C THR A 194 15.31 -3.98 14.24
N THR A 195 14.15 -4.27 14.78
CA THR A 195 13.71 -5.64 15.09
C THR A 195 12.50 -6.00 14.25
N THR A 196 12.49 -7.19 13.66
CA THR A 196 11.33 -7.76 12.99
C THR A 196 10.35 -8.32 14.02
N LEU A 197 9.10 -7.87 13.99
CA LEU A 197 8.02 -8.29 14.88
C LEU A 197 7.17 -9.40 14.30
N LEU A 198 6.81 -9.28 13.01
CA LEU A 198 6.07 -10.28 12.25
C LEU A 198 6.76 -10.49 10.90
N ASN A 199 6.85 -11.75 10.51
CA ASN A 199 7.27 -12.21 9.19
C ASN A 199 6.07 -12.80 8.42
N ASP A 200 6.33 -13.22 7.21
CA ASP A 200 5.42 -14.00 6.39
C ASP A 200 4.08 -13.27 6.10
N LEU A 201 4.13 -11.96 5.98
CA LEU A 201 3.01 -11.14 5.56
C LEU A 201 2.93 -11.04 4.03
N TYR A 202 1.71 -11.03 3.51
CA TYR A 202 1.46 -10.95 2.08
C TYR A 202 1.29 -9.51 1.63
N PHE A 203 2.38 -8.85 1.28
CA PHE A 203 2.49 -7.44 0.98
C PHE A 203 2.08 -6.58 2.19
N ALA A 204 2.99 -6.50 3.18
CA ALA A 204 2.80 -5.71 4.40
C ALA A 204 2.80 -4.21 4.06
N ASN A 205 1.62 -3.58 4.14
CA ASN A 205 1.40 -2.20 3.74
C ASN A 205 1.15 -1.31 4.97
N GLY A 206 0.01 -0.63 5.06
CA GLY A 206 -0.32 0.33 6.09
C GLY A 206 -0.06 -0.11 7.52
N VAL A 207 0.45 0.79 8.36
CA VAL A 207 0.76 0.57 9.78
C VAL A 207 0.11 1.63 10.64
N ALA A 208 -0.60 1.24 11.70
CA ALA A 208 -1.19 2.19 12.65
C ALA A 208 -1.23 1.66 14.08
N LEU A 209 -0.85 2.48 15.04
CA LEU A 209 -0.95 2.21 16.48
C LEU A 209 -2.37 2.50 16.99
N SER A 210 -2.85 1.66 17.91
CA SER A 210 -4.07 1.94 18.69
C SER A 210 -3.92 3.23 19.53
N THR A 211 -5.05 3.78 19.97
CA THR A 211 -5.07 5.02 20.74
C THR A 211 -4.26 4.92 22.02
N ASP A 212 -4.30 3.76 22.69
CA ASP A 212 -3.55 3.47 23.94
C ASP A 212 -2.20 2.79 23.69
N GLU A 213 -1.84 2.57 22.43
CA GLU A 213 -0.64 1.85 21.98
C GLU A 213 -0.54 0.44 22.57
N SER A 214 -1.68 -0.21 22.82
CA SER A 214 -1.69 -1.61 23.26
C SER A 214 -1.43 -2.59 22.12
N PHE A 215 -1.67 -2.16 20.89
CA PHE A 215 -1.39 -2.94 19.67
C PHE A 215 -1.02 -2.05 18.48
N VAL A 216 -0.46 -2.68 17.48
CA VAL A 216 -0.23 -2.08 16.15
C VAL A 216 -0.93 -2.94 15.10
N LEU A 217 -1.56 -2.27 14.11
CA LEU A 217 -2.14 -2.89 12.94
C LEU A 217 -1.13 -2.89 11.80
N VAL A 218 -1.19 -3.92 10.96
CA VAL A 218 -0.51 -3.97 9.67
C VAL A 218 -1.43 -4.58 8.61
N ASN A 219 -1.56 -3.91 7.48
CA ASN A 219 -2.36 -4.36 6.36
C ASN A 219 -1.63 -5.44 5.57
N GLU A 220 -2.33 -6.52 5.21
CA GLU A 220 -1.89 -7.52 4.23
C GLU A 220 -2.68 -7.34 2.93
N THR A 221 -2.16 -6.53 2.03
CA THR A 221 -2.82 -6.14 0.78
C THR A 221 -3.28 -7.34 -0.03
N CYS A 222 -2.41 -8.35 -0.19
CA CYS A 222 -2.69 -9.52 -1.01
C CYS A 222 -3.66 -10.52 -0.36
N MET A 223 -3.91 -10.42 0.96
CA MET A 223 -4.81 -11.31 1.69
C MET A 223 -6.16 -10.67 2.03
N TYR A 224 -6.37 -9.40 1.64
CA TYR A 224 -7.62 -8.67 1.95
C TYR A 224 -7.94 -8.63 3.44
N ARG A 225 -6.91 -8.47 4.29
CA ARG A 225 -7.07 -8.48 5.74
C ARG A 225 -6.12 -7.52 6.43
N ILE A 226 -6.37 -7.30 7.72
CA ILE A 226 -5.51 -6.52 8.60
C ILE A 226 -5.12 -7.41 9.77
N GLN A 227 -3.83 -7.47 10.06
CA GLN A 227 -3.28 -8.13 11.25
C GLN A 227 -3.16 -7.14 12.40
N LYS A 228 -3.35 -7.65 13.62
CA LYS A 228 -3.09 -6.97 14.88
C LYS A 228 -1.92 -7.66 15.59
N TYR A 229 -0.91 -6.88 15.94
CA TYR A 229 0.19 -7.34 16.79
C TYR A 229 0.11 -6.66 18.15
N TRP A 230 0.03 -7.45 19.20
CA TRP A 230 -0.10 -6.95 20.56
C TRP A 230 1.23 -6.47 21.11
N LEU A 231 1.27 -5.22 21.62
CA LEU A 231 2.45 -4.58 22.19
C LEU A 231 2.45 -4.62 23.71
N LYS A 232 1.26 -4.69 24.34
CA LYS A 232 1.09 -4.63 25.79
C LYS A 232 0.12 -5.72 26.28
N GLY A 233 0.16 -5.99 27.61
CA GLY A 233 -0.76 -6.94 28.27
C GLY A 233 -0.33 -8.40 28.09
N GLU A 234 -1.23 -9.31 28.44
CA GLU A 234 -0.96 -10.77 28.45
C GLU A 234 -0.68 -11.34 27.05
N LYS A 235 -1.19 -10.69 26.01
CA LYS A 235 -0.98 -11.09 24.60
C LYS A 235 0.26 -10.44 23.96
N ALA A 236 1.03 -9.63 24.68
CA ALA A 236 2.20 -8.95 24.13
C ALA A 236 3.13 -9.92 23.39
N GLY A 237 3.54 -9.55 22.17
CA GLY A 237 4.37 -10.39 21.30
C GLY A 237 3.59 -11.41 20.46
N THR A 238 2.26 -11.43 20.52
CA THR A 238 1.42 -12.31 19.69
C THR A 238 0.63 -11.51 18.64
N SER A 239 0.17 -12.19 17.60
CA SER A 239 -0.67 -11.59 16.56
C SER A 239 -1.99 -12.33 16.38
N GLU A 240 -2.98 -11.61 15.89
CA GLU A 240 -4.27 -12.14 15.49
C GLU A 240 -4.85 -11.35 14.30
N VAL A 241 -5.79 -11.93 13.58
CA VAL A 241 -6.50 -11.20 12.53
C VAL A 241 -7.42 -10.16 13.16
N PHE A 242 -7.27 -8.88 12.78
CA PHE A 242 -8.11 -7.78 13.23
C PHE A 242 -9.42 -7.71 12.45
N ILE A 243 -9.34 -7.77 11.13
CA ILE A 243 -10.47 -7.89 10.21
C ILE A 243 -10.03 -8.68 8.99
N ASP A 244 -10.91 -9.51 8.48
CA ASP A 244 -10.69 -10.35 7.32
C ASP A 244 -11.73 -10.10 6.22
N ASN A 245 -11.48 -10.66 5.04
CA ASN A 245 -12.40 -10.60 3.92
C ASN A 245 -12.77 -9.18 3.46
N LEU A 246 -11.85 -8.24 3.51
CA LEU A 246 -12.09 -6.88 3.01
C LEU A 246 -12.52 -6.92 1.53
N PRO A 247 -13.39 -5.99 1.07
CA PRO A 247 -13.96 -5.97 -0.29
C PRO A 247 -12.97 -5.46 -1.35
N GLY A 248 -11.76 -5.12 -0.95
CA GLY A 248 -10.69 -4.59 -1.80
C GLY A 248 -9.33 -4.83 -1.18
N PHE A 249 -8.32 -4.34 -1.87
CA PHE A 249 -6.93 -4.43 -1.45
C PHE A 249 -6.63 -3.33 -0.41
N PRO A 250 -6.45 -3.67 0.89
CA PRO A 250 -6.07 -2.67 1.87
C PRO A 250 -4.67 -2.14 1.56
N ASP A 251 -4.56 -0.82 1.52
CA ASP A 251 -3.33 -0.07 1.30
C ASP A 251 -2.89 0.55 2.63
N ASN A 252 -2.72 1.86 2.77
CA ASN A 252 -2.36 2.44 4.05
C ASN A 252 -3.52 2.45 5.05
N VAL A 253 -3.17 2.41 6.33
CA VAL A 253 -4.08 2.59 7.47
C VAL A 253 -3.56 3.69 8.38
N SER A 254 -4.45 4.51 8.92
CA SER A 254 -4.08 5.52 9.90
C SER A 254 -5.05 5.56 11.07
N SER A 255 -4.55 5.86 12.27
CA SER A 255 -5.37 6.10 13.45
C SER A 255 -5.69 7.60 13.56
N ASN A 256 -6.95 7.95 13.86
CA ASN A 256 -7.29 9.32 14.23
C ASN A 256 -6.99 9.62 15.72
N LYS A 257 -6.45 8.64 16.45
CA LYS A 257 -6.18 8.69 17.90
C LYS A 257 -7.43 8.97 18.76
N GLU A 258 -8.63 8.79 18.18
CA GLU A 258 -9.95 8.92 18.82
C GLU A 258 -10.77 7.63 18.65
N GLY A 259 -10.10 6.50 18.40
CA GLY A 259 -10.70 5.17 18.31
C GLY A 259 -11.18 4.78 16.90
N ILE A 260 -10.78 5.50 15.84
CA ILE A 260 -11.09 5.13 14.46
C ILE A 260 -9.80 4.91 13.67
N PHE A 261 -9.72 3.77 13.01
CA PHE A 261 -8.75 3.47 11.98
C PHE A 261 -9.35 3.73 10.60
N TRP A 262 -8.72 4.60 9.83
CA TRP A 262 -9.06 4.85 8.43
C TRP A 262 -8.21 3.96 7.52
N VAL A 263 -8.86 3.17 6.69
CA VAL A 263 -8.22 2.22 5.77
C VAL A 263 -8.52 2.64 4.33
N ALA A 264 -7.49 2.92 3.58
CA ALA A 264 -7.60 3.08 2.13
C ALA A 264 -7.70 1.70 1.47
N LEU A 265 -8.59 1.54 0.51
CA LEU A 265 -8.64 0.37 -0.35
C LEU A 265 -8.22 0.80 -1.76
N PHE A 266 -7.00 0.45 -2.14
CA PHE A 266 -6.39 0.80 -3.42
C PHE A 266 -7.30 0.49 -4.63
N ASN A 267 -7.94 -0.68 -4.58
CA ASN A 267 -8.87 -1.15 -5.61
C ASN A 267 -9.84 -2.18 -5.01
N PRO A 268 -11.08 -2.29 -5.48
CA PRO A 268 -11.92 -3.45 -5.18
C PRO A 268 -11.23 -4.75 -5.63
N ARG A 269 -11.59 -5.88 -5.01
CA ARG A 269 -11.11 -7.20 -5.43
C ARG A 269 -11.29 -7.40 -6.93
N ASN A 270 -10.33 -8.04 -7.56
CA ASN A 270 -10.31 -8.25 -9.01
C ASN A 270 -10.71 -9.69 -9.35
N ASN A 271 -11.70 -9.85 -10.23
CA ASN A 271 -12.20 -11.17 -10.62
C ASN A 271 -11.12 -12.09 -11.21
N PHE A 272 -10.12 -11.54 -11.91
CA PHE A 272 -9.02 -12.35 -12.43
C PHE A 272 -8.14 -12.86 -11.29
N VAL A 273 -7.83 -12.04 -10.31
CA VAL A 273 -7.03 -12.43 -9.12
C VAL A 273 -7.74 -13.56 -8.37
N GLU A 274 -9.05 -13.39 -8.10
CA GLU A 274 -9.88 -14.40 -7.44
C GLU A 274 -9.89 -15.73 -8.22
N MET A 275 -10.18 -15.68 -9.53
CA MET A 275 -10.26 -16.85 -10.39
C MET A 275 -8.91 -17.58 -10.55
N SER A 276 -7.80 -16.83 -10.51
CA SER A 276 -6.45 -17.37 -10.70
C SER A 276 -5.73 -17.76 -9.40
N SER A 277 -6.38 -17.58 -8.24
CA SER A 277 -5.78 -17.82 -6.92
C SER A 277 -5.20 -19.23 -6.78
N ASN A 278 -5.96 -20.24 -7.14
CA ASN A 278 -5.54 -21.66 -7.15
C ASN A 278 -5.00 -22.14 -8.51
N LYS A 279 -4.70 -21.21 -9.43
CA LYS A 279 -4.21 -21.51 -10.78
C LYS A 279 -2.94 -20.69 -11.10
N PRO A 280 -1.80 -20.95 -10.45
CA PRO A 280 -0.57 -20.16 -10.61
C PRO A 280 -0.14 -19.96 -12.05
N PHE A 281 -0.36 -20.97 -12.90
CA PHE A 281 -0.02 -20.92 -14.32
C PHE A 281 -0.74 -19.79 -15.09
N LEU A 282 -2.00 -19.49 -14.75
CA LEU A 282 -2.74 -18.40 -15.39
C LEU A 282 -2.09 -17.04 -15.11
N ARG A 283 -1.52 -16.85 -13.91
CA ARG A 283 -0.81 -15.61 -13.56
C ARG A 283 0.47 -15.46 -14.38
N LYS A 284 1.20 -16.56 -14.64
CA LYS A 284 2.35 -16.57 -15.58
C LYS A 284 1.92 -16.21 -17.01
N ILE A 285 0.77 -16.71 -17.49
CA ILE A 285 0.24 -16.36 -18.83
C ILE A 285 -0.05 -14.86 -18.90
N VAL A 286 -0.75 -14.31 -17.91
CA VAL A 286 -1.14 -12.89 -17.93
C VAL A 286 0.07 -11.96 -17.91
N LEU A 287 1.14 -12.29 -17.18
CA LEU A 287 2.38 -11.51 -17.22
C LEU A 287 3.08 -11.50 -18.59
N ARG A 288 2.79 -12.48 -19.47
CA ARG A 288 3.29 -12.50 -20.85
C ARG A 288 2.46 -11.65 -21.80
N LEU A 289 1.27 -11.21 -21.38
CA LEU A 289 0.46 -10.29 -22.16
C LEU A 289 1.08 -8.89 -22.14
N PRO A 290 0.93 -8.11 -23.21
CA PRO A 290 1.17 -6.68 -23.17
C PRO A 290 0.39 -6.04 -22.00
N GLU A 291 0.98 -5.07 -21.32
CA GLU A 291 0.41 -4.45 -20.13
C GLU A 291 -1.04 -3.96 -20.34
N LEU A 292 -1.33 -3.40 -21.51
CA LEU A 292 -2.68 -2.95 -21.87
C LEU A 292 -3.75 -4.05 -21.80
N LEU A 293 -3.36 -5.31 -21.98
CA LEU A 293 -4.26 -6.48 -21.96
C LEU A 293 -4.30 -7.16 -20.58
N GLN A 294 -3.49 -6.71 -19.64
CA GLN A 294 -3.50 -7.21 -18.28
C GLN A 294 -4.62 -6.54 -17.47
N PRO A 295 -5.09 -7.16 -16.37
CA PRO A 295 -6.09 -6.57 -15.50
C PRO A 295 -5.68 -5.16 -15.05
N GLN A 296 -6.56 -4.19 -15.27
CA GLN A 296 -6.34 -2.79 -14.90
C GLN A 296 -7.18 -2.43 -13.66
N PRO A 297 -6.68 -1.52 -12.80
CA PRO A 297 -7.48 -0.97 -11.70
C PRO A 297 -8.76 -0.28 -12.21
N VAL A 298 -9.82 -0.35 -11.44
CA VAL A 298 -11.06 0.39 -11.72
C VAL A 298 -11.05 1.75 -11.02
N ARG A 299 -11.70 2.75 -11.60
CA ARG A 299 -11.83 4.06 -10.96
C ARG A 299 -12.89 4.01 -9.86
N HIS A 300 -12.41 3.83 -8.64
CA HIS A 300 -13.22 3.70 -7.43
C HIS A 300 -12.49 4.33 -6.24
N SER A 301 -13.01 5.41 -5.72
CA SER A 301 -12.58 5.94 -4.42
C SER A 301 -13.19 5.05 -3.34
N PHE A 302 -12.36 4.43 -2.50
CA PHE A 302 -12.85 3.49 -1.50
C PHE A 302 -12.06 3.60 -0.20
N VAL A 303 -12.75 3.93 0.88
CA VAL A 303 -12.19 4.08 2.23
C VAL A 303 -13.15 3.48 3.25
N LEU A 304 -12.59 2.77 4.21
CA LEU A 304 -13.32 2.26 5.37
C LEU A 304 -12.85 2.96 6.65
N GLY A 305 -13.76 3.20 7.58
CA GLY A 305 -13.45 3.54 8.97
C GLY A 305 -13.80 2.36 9.86
N LEU A 306 -12.82 1.88 10.64
CA LEU A 306 -12.96 0.77 11.57
C LEU A 306 -12.82 1.30 13.00
N ASP A 307 -13.60 0.79 13.93
CA ASP A 307 -13.32 1.01 15.35
C ASP A 307 -12.21 0.08 15.86
N GLU A 308 -11.75 0.26 17.10
CA GLU A 308 -10.66 -0.54 17.68
C GLU A 308 -11.01 -2.02 17.92
N SER A 309 -12.27 -2.41 17.71
CA SER A 309 -12.71 -3.81 17.70
C SER A 309 -12.67 -4.45 16.30
N GLY A 310 -12.39 -3.66 15.26
CA GLY A 310 -12.43 -4.09 13.85
C GLY A 310 -13.79 -3.96 13.19
N LYS A 311 -14.79 -3.36 13.88
CA LYS A 311 -16.11 -3.14 13.30
C LYS A 311 -16.08 -1.97 12.34
N ILE A 312 -16.71 -2.14 11.17
CA ILE A 312 -16.88 -1.09 10.18
C ILE A 312 -17.88 -0.05 10.70
N VAL A 313 -17.43 1.18 10.90
CA VAL A 313 -18.26 2.33 11.32
C VAL A 313 -18.45 3.33 10.20
N HIS A 314 -17.58 3.35 9.21
CA HIS A 314 -17.72 4.13 8.00
C HIS A 314 -17.45 3.30 6.76
N ASN A 315 -18.34 3.40 5.78
CA ASN A 315 -18.15 2.91 4.42
C ASN A 315 -18.27 4.13 3.49
N LEU A 316 -17.15 4.57 2.92
CA LEU A 316 -17.05 5.77 2.10
C LEU A 316 -16.62 5.37 0.69
N GLN A 317 -17.47 5.63 -0.31
CA GLN A 317 -17.21 5.20 -1.67
C GLN A 317 -17.63 6.25 -2.72
N TYR A 318 -17.01 6.17 -3.87
CA TYR A 318 -17.49 6.79 -5.09
C TYR A 318 -16.92 6.06 -6.31
N GLN A 319 -17.77 5.36 -7.03
CA GLN A 319 -17.40 4.67 -8.27
C GLN A 319 -17.84 5.51 -9.48
N SER A 320 -16.90 6.00 -10.25
CA SER A 320 -17.14 6.82 -11.44
C SER A 320 -15.84 6.99 -12.23
N ASN A 321 -15.96 7.29 -13.54
CA ASN A 321 -14.80 7.72 -14.34
C ASN A 321 -14.18 9.06 -13.88
N LYS A 322 -14.86 9.79 -12.99
CA LYS A 322 -14.40 11.05 -12.36
C LYS A 322 -13.96 10.86 -10.91
N ALA A 323 -13.94 9.62 -10.39
CA ALA A 323 -13.53 9.35 -9.03
C ALA A 323 -12.05 9.70 -8.82
N TYR A 324 -11.72 10.27 -7.65
CA TYR A 324 -10.35 10.41 -7.18
C TYR A 324 -9.83 9.01 -6.84
N SER A 325 -8.98 8.45 -7.65
CA SER A 325 -8.59 7.03 -7.58
C SER A 325 -7.25 6.79 -8.28
N PRO A 326 -6.44 5.82 -7.79
CA PRO A 326 -6.66 5.07 -6.56
C PRO A 326 -6.50 5.96 -5.31
N ILE A 327 -7.15 5.61 -4.21
CA ILE A 327 -6.81 6.14 -2.89
C ILE A 327 -5.89 5.14 -2.23
N THR A 328 -4.67 5.57 -1.91
CA THR A 328 -3.65 4.73 -1.29
C THR A 328 -3.41 5.09 0.17
N SER A 329 -3.59 6.35 0.55
CA SER A 329 -3.59 6.75 1.95
C SER A 329 -4.80 7.61 2.33
N VAL A 330 -5.13 7.59 3.61
CA VAL A 330 -6.17 8.44 4.20
C VAL A 330 -5.80 8.80 5.62
N LYS A 331 -5.74 10.08 5.93
CA LYS A 331 -5.50 10.58 7.30
C LYS A 331 -6.58 11.58 7.70
N GLN A 332 -7.04 11.47 8.93
CA GLN A 332 -7.97 12.44 9.51
C GLN A 332 -7.23 13.51 10.31
N TYR A 333 -7.49 14.77 9.98
CA TYR A 333 -7.08 15.90 10.80
C TYR A 333 -8.32 16.75 11.09
N GLU A 334 -8.64 16.89 12.37
CA GLU A 334 -9.89 17.51 12.81
C GLU A 334 -11.10 16.85 12.11
N ASN A 335 -11.91 17.64 11.43
CA ASN A 335 -13.12 17.18 10.76
C ASN A 335 -12.93 16.98 9.24
N HIS A 336 -11.71 16.67 8.80
CA HIS A 336 -11.39 16.45 7.39
C HIS A 336 -10.56 15.18 7.19
N LEU A 337 -10.85 14.51 6.08
CA LEU A 337 -10.01 13.44 5.53
C LEU A 337 -9.14 14.01 4.43
N TYR A 338 -7.87 13.60 4.43
CA TYR A 338 -6.87 13.90 3.43
C TYR A 338 -6.48 12.59 2.75
N PHE A 339 -6.39 12.61 1.43
CA PHE A 339 -6.20 11.41 0.63
C PHE A 339 -4.95 11.51 -0.23
N GLY A 340 -4.12 10.51 -0.16
CA GLY A 340 -3.02 10.29 -1.07
C GLY A 340 -3.36 9.33 -2.20
N SER A 341 -2.47 9.27 -3.17
CA SER A 341 -2.58 8.41 -4.36
C SER A 341 -1.22 8.13 -4.96
N LEU A 342 -0.96 6.89 -5.36
CA LEU A 342 0.27 6.52 -6.07
C LEU A 342 0.39 7.16 -7.46
N THR A 343 -0.71 7.41 -8.14
CA THR A 343 -0.70 7.76 -9.57
C THR A 343 -1.47 9.01 -9.91
N HIS A 344 -2.35 9.49 -9.03
CA HIS A 344 -3.09 10.73 -9.28
C HIS A 344 -2.15 11.93 -9.17
N PRO A 345 -2.25 12.95 -10.05
CA PRO A 345 -1.34 14.10 -9.99
C PRO A 345 -1.60 15.09 -8.85
N GLY A 346 -2.70 14.94 -8.11
CA GLY A 346 -3.02 15.81 -6.96
C GLY A 346 -3.53 15.00 -5.78
N TRP A 347 -3.42 15.57 -4.57
CA TRP A 347 -3.98 14.98 -3.36
C TRP A 347 -5.41 15.47 -3.10
N GLY A 348 -6.18 14.71 -2.32
CA GLY A 348 -7.59 14.95 -2.07
C GLY A 348 -7.90 15.40 -0.64
N LYS A 349 -8.99 16.17 -0.48
CA LYS A 349 -9.53 16.55 0.83
C LYS A 349 -11.06 16.58 0.81
N ILE A 350 -11.68 16.08 1.87
CA ILE A 350 -13.13 16.20 2.09
C ILE A 350 -13.41 16.35 3.58
N LYS A 351 -14.52 16.98 3.93
CA LYS A 351 -15.04 16.93 5.31
C LYS A 351 -15.49 15.50 5.60
N VAL A 352 -15.21 14.99 6.81
CA VAL A 352 -15.66 13.64 7.21
C VAL A 352 -17.14 13.47 6.91
N PRO A 353 -17.54 12.57 5.98
CA PRO A 353 -18.94 12.36 5.65
C PRO A 353 -19.71 11.73 6.82
N LYS A 354 -20.92 12.20 7.03
CA LYS A 354 -21.83 11.65 8.04
C LYS A 354 -22.39 10.28 7.64
#